data_0fabb67371ffa5f63fc1e19ef82975b5
#
_entry.id   0fabb67371ffa5f63fc1e19ef82975b5
#
_cell.length_a   1.000
_cell.length_b   1.000
_cell.length_c   1.000
_cell.angle_alpha   90.00
_cell.angle_beta   90.00
_cell.angle_gamma   90.00
#
_symmetry.space_group_name_H-M   'P 1'
#
loop_
_entity.id
_entity.type
_entity.pdbx_description
1 polymer ?
#
loop_
_entity_poly.entity_id
_entity_poly.type
_entity_poly.pdbx_seq_one_letter_code
_entity_poly.pdbx_strand_id
1 'polypeptide(L)'
;MASLVNLANGDRLNLCAQGQILASESVKNGKTRQTQKEFASADEAQKACVKKEWESLKKGYVLQNTGAKAGEASLHVYIGGGYTGALAFAGAGGEFFVYKCGGYKEEDSVDFLTRLSADGAIRGDIILPKPLAWQAERVGKILLLDLDHFIFKFDPASGEFSDLSQRLSFKNSKKFTSFVCAVKDTAAFAMFGQIFTLRGGEISPLAEYKSEMKSYTPILCAALDADGTRLALHCKQNEIKILSTLNGEILNEIKGDFGVFDKICFLADGSLLGKERYTSKLVCLDAVSGERIEPAWLRGECDEADNLCISADGSRLALINYDKASIIDLKSGNLRLSFELSHVVKRCEAKFERINGEEFLVVRTDYGCFSLYKI
;
A
#
# COMPACT_ATOMS: atom_id res chain seq x y z
N MET A 1 14.74 -20.90 -4.61
CA MET A 1 15.53 -21.14 -3.36
C MET A 1 15.33 -19.95 -2.45
N ALA A 2 14.90 -20.16 -1.20
CA ALA A 2 14.73 -19.09 -0.23
C ALA A 2 15.91 -19.11 0.77
N SER A 3 16.58 -17.97 0.94
CA SER A 3 17.66 -17.81 1.92
C SER A 3 17.20 -16.85 3.02
N LEU A 4 17.11 -17.37 4.24
CA LEU A 4 16.65 -16.63 5.40
C LEU A 4 17.78 -16.45 6.41
N VAL A 5 17.83 -15.26 7.01
CA VAL A 5 18.78 -14.93 8.06
C VAL A 5 18.06 -14.38 9.28
N ASN A 6 18.43 -14.81 10.46
CA ASN A 6 17.99 -14.20 11.70
C ASN A 6 18.97 -13.06 12.03
N LEU A 7 18.53 -11.82 11.89
CA LEU A 7 19.40 -10.65 12.04
C LEU A 7 19.87 -10.42 13.49
N ALA A 8 19.22 -11.03 14.48
CA ALA A 8 19.60 -10.88 15.89
C ALA A 8 20.79 -11.77 16.30
N ASN A 9 20.94 -12.96 15.69
CA ASN A 9 21.97 -13.92 16.07
C ASN A 9 22.79 -14.49 14.90
N GLY A 10 22.47 -14.08 13.66
CA GLY A 10 23.16 -14.53 12.46
C GLY A 10 22.86 -15.95 11.99
N ASP A 11 21.91 -16.64 12.63
CA ASP A 11 21.47 -17.97 12.16
C ASP A 11 20.94 -17.90 10.74
N ARG A 12 21.20 -18.93 9.93
CA ARG A 12 20.78 -19.00 8.52
C ARG A 12 19.93 -20.23 8.26
N LEU A 13 19.00 -20.11 7.32
CA LEU A 13 18.17 -21.20 6.84
C LEU A 13 17.98 -21.06 5.32
N ASN A 14 18.49 -22.03 4.58
CA ASN A 14 18.26 -22.14 3.14
C ASN A 14 17.18 -23.20 2.89
N LEU A 15 16.19 -22.86 2.06
CA LEU A 15 15.09 -23.73 1.66
C LEU A 15 15.08 -23.88 0.13
N CYS A 16 14.95 -25.11 -0.37
CA CYS A 16 14.85 -25.40 -1.77
C CYS A 16 13.82 -26.52 -2.00
N ALA A 17 12.74 -26.22 -2.71
CA ALA A 17 11.85 -27.23 -3.25
C ALA A 17 12.25 -27.52 -4.69
N GLN A 18 12.55 -28.79 -5.00
CA GLN A 18 12.90 -29.25 -6.33
C GLN A 18 12.22 -30.59 -6.61
N GLY A 19 11.27 -30.56 -7.54
CA GLY A 19 10.37 -31.69 -7.75
C GLY A 19 9.63 -32.02 -6.45
N GLN A 20 9.60 -33.27 -6.06
CA GLN A 20 8.93 -33.77 -4.84
C GLN A 20 9.77 -33.57 -3.57
N ILE A 21 10.98 -33.03 -3.66
CA ILE A 21 11.92 -32.96 -2.54
C ILE A 21 11.98 -31.53 -2.02
N LEU A 22 11.79 -31.37 -0.68
CA LEU A 22 12.15 -30.16 0.07
C LEU A 22 13.47 -30.41 0.77
N ALA A 23 14.53 -29.76 0.32
CA ALA A 23 15.81 -29.68 0.99
C ALA A 23 15.87 -28.45 1.89
N SER A 24 16.46 -28.58 3.06
CA SER A 24 16.76 -27.44 3.93
C SER A 24 18.13 -27.58 4.58
N GLU A 25 18.85 -26.48 4.60
CA GLU A 25 20.11 -26.33 5.30
C GLU A 25 19.99 -25.22 6.34
N SER A 26 20.32 -25.53 7.57
CA SER A 26 20.35 -24.55 8.65
C SER A 26 21.73 -24.46 9.26
N VAL A 27 22.18 -23.21 9.49
CA VAL A 27 23.43 -22.93 10.21
C VAL A 27 23.04 -22.20 11.48
N LYS A 28 23.32 -22.82 12.64
CA LYS A 28 23.03 -22.27 13.97
C LYS A 28 24.24 -22.43 14.87
N ASN A 29 24.66 -21.34 15.50
CA ASN A 29 25.84 -21.34 16.38
C ASN A 29 27.06 -22.03 15.70
N GLY A 30 27.28 -21.79 14.42
CA GLY A 30 28.35 -22.39 13.64
C GLY A 30 28.18 -23.86 13.26
N LYS A 31 27.08 -24.51 13.65
CA LYS A 31 26.77 -25.92 13.29
C LYS A 31 25.81 -25.96 12.11
N THR A 32 26.21 -26.70 11.08
CA THR A 32 25.36 -26.93 9.89
C THR A 32 24.56 -28.21 10.06
N ARG A 33 23.28 -28.14 9.72
CA ARG A 33 22.38 -29.30 9.64
C ARG A 33 21.65 -29.27 8.31
N GLN A 34 21.72 -30.36 7.57
CA GLN A 34 20.99 -30.58 6.32
C GLN A 34 19.86 -31.59 6.54
N THR A 35 18.72 -31.37 5.92
CA THR A 35 17.59 -32.29 5.93
C THR A 35 16.93 -32.29 4.55
N GLN A 36 16.43 -33.47 4.16
CA GLN A 36 15.62 -33.62 2.95
C GLN A 36 14.32 -34.34 3.34
N LYS A 37 13.23 -33.96 2.71
CA LYS A 37 11.94 -34.62 2.86
C LYS A 37 11.27 -34.74 1.50
N GLU A 38 10.82 -35.96 1.18
CA GLU A 38 10.07 -36.27 -0.01
C GLU A 38 8.55 -36.11 0.26
N PHE A 39 7.82 -35.65 -0.75
CA PHE A 39 6.38 -35.42 -0.75
C PHE A 39 5.73 -36.19 -1.90
N ALA A 40 4.43 -36.35 -1.87
CA ALA A 40 3.69 -37.05 -2.93
C ALA A 40 3.70 -36.32 -4.28
N SER A 41 3.88 -34.97 -4.26
CA SER A 41 3.94 -34.15 -5.47
C SER A 41 4.89 -32.93 -5.31
N ALA A 42 5.28 -32.35 -6.44
CA ALA A 42 6.06 -31.11 -6.47
C ALA A 42 5.28 -29.94 -5.83
N ASP A 43 3.97 -29.87 -6.02
CA ASP A 43 3.09 -28.87 -5.41
C ASP A 43 3.07 -28.97 -3.87
N GLU A 44 2.99 -30.19 -3.33
CA GLU A 44 3.09 -30.40 -1.89
C GLU A 44 4.45 -30.01 -1.33
N ALA A 45 5.53 -30.31 -2.03
CA ALA A 45 6.88 -29.89 -1.63
C ALA A 45 7.01 -28.36 -1.64
N GLN A 46 6.45 -27.69 -2.65
CA GLN A 46 6.43 -26.21 -2.73
C GLN A 46 5.59 -25.60 -1.61
N LYS A 47 4.40 -26.10 -1.34
CA LYS A 47 3.55 -25.66 -0.22
C LYS A 47 4.24 -25.83 1.14
N ALA A 48 4.93 -26.94 1.32
CA ALA A 48 5.72 -27.20 2.54
C ALA A 48 6.91 -26.24 2.67
N CYS A 49 7.54 -25.85 1.55
CA CYS A 49 8.61 -24.86 1.51
C CYS A 49 8.09 -23.48 1.96
N VAL A 50 7.01 -23.00 1.35
CA VAL A 50 6.35 -21.72 1.71
C VAL A 50 5.90 -21.71 3.18
N LYS A 51 5.31 -22.80 3.65
CA LYS A 51 4.93 -22.94 5.06
C LYS A 51 6.13 -22.85 6.00
N LYS A 52 7.23 -23.52 5.67
CA LYS A 52 8.45 -23.50 6.49
C LYS A 52 9.13 -22.13 6.48
N GLU A 53 9.11 -21.44 5.35
CA GLU A 53 9.53 -20.05 5.24
C GLU A 53 8.70 -19.18 6.19
N TRP A 54 7.37 -19.23 6.08
CA TRP A 54 6.44 -18.50 6.94
C TRP A 54 6.67 -18.73 8.44
N GLU A 55 6.83 -19.99 8.84
CA GLU A 55 7.11 -20.35 10.24
C GLU A 55 8.46 -19.78 10.71
N SER A 56 9.41 -19.63 9.81
CA SER A 56 10.73 -19.05 10.11
C SER A 56 10.65 -17.53 10.21
N LEU A 57 9.93 -16.87 9.29
CA LEU A 57 9.69 -15.43 9.34
C LEU A 57 9.05 -15.03 10.69
N LYS A 58 8.06 -15.79 11.19
CA LYS A 58 7.46 -15.57 12.53
C LYS A 58 8.42 -15.74 13.69
N LYS A 59 9.54 -16.42 13.49
CA LYS A 59 10.61 -16.60 14.49
C LYS A 59 11.73 -15.54 14.36
N GLY A 60 11.48 -14.47 13.61
CA GLY A 60 12.42 -13.37 13.43
C GLY A 60 13.48 -13.59 12.36
N TYR A 61 13.30 -14.60 11.50
CA TYR A 61 14.09 -14.68 10.27
C TYR A 61 13.57 -13.68 9.25
N VAL A 62 14.46 -13.24 8.37
CA VAL A 62 14.18 -12.36 7.24
C VAL A 62 14.66 -13.07 5.98
N LEU A 63 13.82 -13.13 4.94
CA LEU A 63 14.29 -13.53 3.63
C LEU A 63 15.06 -12.35 3.03
N GLN A 64 16.30 -12.61 2.63
CA GLN A 64 17.14 -11.66 1.89
C GLN A 64 17.65 -12.36 0.63
N ASN A 65 17.18 -11.91 -0.52
CA ASN A 65 17.58 -12.44 -1.83
C ASN A 65 18.19 -11.32 -2.68
N THR A 66 19.50 -11.12 -2.55
CA THR A 66 20.23 -10.09 -3.31
C THR A 66 20.30 -10.42 -4.82
N GLY A 67 20.09 -11.68 -5.20
CA GLY A 67 20.02 -12.13 -6.58
C GLY A 67 18.61 -12.23 -7.15
N ALA A 68 17.61 -11.64 -6.49
CA ALA A 68 16.22 -11.70 -6.94
C ALA A 68 16.08 -11.17 -8.38
N LYS A 69 15.36 -11.94 -9.19
CA LYS A 69 14.97 -11.53 -10.55
C LYS A 69 13.66 -10.75 -10.50
N ALA A 70 13.31 -10.15 -11.64
CA ALA A 70 12.00 -9.50 -11.76
C ALA A 70 10.86 -10.49 -11.43
N GLY A 71 9.93 -10.07 -10.57
CA GLY A 71 8.85 -10.88 -10.02
C GLY A 71 9.21 -11.69 -8.77
N GLU A 72 10.49 -11.75 -8.38
CA GLU A 72 10.88 -12.43 -7.15
C GLU A 72 11.00 -11.46 -5.98
N ALA A 73 10.69 -11.96 -4.80
CA ALA A 73 10.90 -11.20 -3.58
C ALA A 73 12.41 -11.08 -3.28
N SER A 74 12.88 -9.87 -3.08
CA SER A 74 14.21 -9.57 -2.55
C SER A 74 14.22 -9.55 -1.02
N LEU A 75 13.06 -9.28 -0.42
CA LEU A 75 12.86 -9.21 1.03
C LEU A 75 11.49 -9.75 1.42
N HIS A 76 11.44 -10.57 2.48
CA HIS A 76 10.24 -10.84 3.27
C HIS A 76 10.54 -10.67 4.75
N VAL A 77 9.73 -9.89 5.44
CA VAL A 77 9.80 -9.69 6.90
C VAL A 77 8.43 -9.90 7.51
N TYR A 78 8.35 -10.65 8.61
CA TYR A 78 7.13 -10.73 9.39
C TYR A 78 7.06 -9.60 10.41
N ILE A 79 6.07 -8.74 10.28
CA ILE A 79 5.79 -7.64 11.21
C ILE A 79 4.64 -8.00 12.15
N GLY A 80 3.74 -8.87 11.71
CA GLY A 80 2.52 -9.20 12.44
C GLY A 80 1.40 -8.18 12.26
N GLY A 81 0.30 -8.34 12.97
CA GLY A 81 -0.77 -7.36 13.11
C GLY A 81 -1.49 -6.91 11.83
N GLY A 82 -1.61 -7.78 10.82
CA GLY A 82 -2.28 -7.46 9.55
C GLY A 82 -3.78 -7.75 9.48
N TYR A 83 -4.35 -8.34 10.50
CA TYR A 83 -5.74 -8.88 10.51
C TYR A 83 -6.84 -7.83 10.72
N THR A 84 -6.51 -6.58 10.99
CA THR A 84 -7.49 -5.48 11.12
C THR A 84 -8.05 -5.02 9.77
N GLY A 85 -7.36 -5.34 8.68
CA GLY A 85 -7.62 -4.77 7.36
C GLY A 85 -6.99 -3.39 7.15
N ALA A 86 -6.47 -2.75 8.20
CA ALA A 86 -5.60 -1.59 8.09
C ALA A 86 -4.17 -2.07 7.78
N LEU A 87 -3.61 -1.63 6.66
CA LEU A 87 -2.35 -2.13 6.11
C LEU A 87 -1.40 -1.00 5.73
N ALA A 88 -1.60 0.19 6.30
CA ALA A 88 -0.87 1.39 5.93
C ALA A 88 0.65 1.24 6.11
N PHE A 89 1.39 1.74 5.16
CA PHE A 89 2.84 1.92 5.26
C PHE A 89 3.31 3.07 4.37
N ALA A 90 4.48 3.60 4.67
CA ALA A 90 5.17 4.56 3.81
C ALA A 90 6.67 4.49 4.00
N GLY A 91 7.43 4.78 2.93
CA GLY A 91 8.88 4.93 2.96
C GLY A 91 9.29 6.36 3.28
N ALA A 92 10.22 6.57 4.21
CA ALA A 92 10.82 7.88 4.48
C ALA A 92 12.24 7.72 5.03
N GLY A 93 13.16 8.57 4.58
CA GLY A 93 14.54 8.58 5.10
C GLY A 93 15.33 7.28 4.88
N GLY A 94 14.99 6.48 3.87
CA GLY A 94 15.63 5.18 3.62
C GLY A 94 15.09 4.03 4.49
N GLU A 95 14.04 4.27 5.24
CA GLU A 95 13.34 3.29 6.08
C GLU A 95 11.87 3.22 5.72
N PHE A 96 11.20 2.17 6.19
CA PHE A 96 9.75 2.02 6.11
C PHE A 96 9.13 2.16 7.49
N PHE A 97 7.96 2.77 7.51
CA PHE A 97 7.10 2.90 8.68
C PHE A 97 5.82 2.11 8.37
N VAL A 98 5.62 1.01 9.07
CA VAL A 98 4.60 0.01 8.74
C VAL A 98 3.65 -0.16 9.91
N TYR A 99 2.37 0.01 9.66
CA TYR A 99 1.34 -0.21 10.68
C TYR A 99 1.34 -1.65 11.18
N LYS A 100 1.22 -1.79 12.50
CA LYS A 100 1.10 -3.06 13.20
C LYS A 100 0.05 -2.93 14.31
N CYS A 101 -0.99 -3.75 14.23
CA CYS A 101 -1.98 -3.85 15.29
C CYS A 101 -1.38 -4.56 16.52
N GLY A 102 -1.59 -4.01 17.69
CA GLY A 102 -1.08 -4.58 18.95
C GLY A 102 -1.89 -5.75 19.49
N GLY A 103 -3.12 -5.95 19.02
CA GLY A 103 -3.99 -7.05 19.42
C GLY A 103 -5.40 -6.59 19.80
N TYR A 104 -6.35 -7.54 19.81
CA TYR A 104 -7.76 -7.25 20.17
C TYR A 104 -8.14 -7.73 21.58
N LYS A 105 -7.22 -8.36 22.31
CA LYS A 105 -7.58 -9.10 23.52
C LYS A 105 -7.42 -8.34 24.82
N GLU A 106 -6.79 -7.19 24.79
CA GLU A 106 -6.53 -6.39 25.98
C GLU A 106 -7.22 -5.03 25.85
N GLU A 107 -7.90 -4.59 26.89
CA GLU A 107 -8.57 -3.27 26.94
C GLU A 107 -7.58 -2.12 26.70
N ASP A 108 -6.28 -2.33 26.96
CA ASP A 108 -5.18 -1.39 26.77
C ASP A 108 -4.31 -1.69 25.55
N SER A 109 -4.80 -2.45 24.55
CA SER A 109 -4.00 -2.74 23.36
C SER A 109 -3.73 -1.47 22.57
N VAL A 110 -2.45 -1.17 22.36
CA VAL A 110 -1.99 -0.04 21.53
C VAL A 110 -1.51 -0.54 20.18
N ASP A 111 -1.75 0.25 19.16
CA ASP A 111 -1.22 0.00 17.82
C ASP A 111 0.12 0.70 17.62
N PHE A 112 0.89 0.23 16.66
CA PHE A 112 2.25 0.66 16.46
C PHE A 112 2.50 1.06 15.00
N LEU A 113 3.50 1.91 14.84
CA LEU A 113 4.20 2.14 13.59
C LEU A 113 5.59 1.48 13.72
N THR A 114 5.75 0.30 13.11
CA THR A 114 7.02 -0.43 13.13
C THR A 114 8.00 0.24 12.17
N ARG A 115 9.16 0.63 12.67
CA ARG A 115 10.26 1.19 11.88
C ARG A 115 11.13 0.05 11.35
N LEU A 116 11.26 -0.03 10.04
CA LEU A 116 11.91 -1.11 9.31
C LEU A 116 12.94 -0.55 8.35
N SER A 117 14.17 -1.03 8.39
CA SER A 117 15.18 -0.69 7.39
C SER A 117 15.01 -1.49 6.09
N ALA A 118 15.59 -1.01 5.01
CA ALA A 118 15.48 -1.64 3.68
C ALA A 118 16.09 -3.05 3.62
N ASP A 119 16.96 -3.43 4.54
CA ASP A 119 17.54 -4.76 4.69
C ASP A 119 16.67 -5.70 5.55
N GLY A 120 15.54 -5.22 6.05
CA GLY A 120 14.58 -5.99 6.83
C GLY A 120 14.81 -5.99 8.34
N ALA A 121 15.75 -5.18 8.86
CA ALA A 121 15.93 -5.06 10.30
C ALA A 121 14.83 -4.19 10.92
N ILE A 122 14.10 -4.76 11.88
CA ILE A 122 13.15 -4.01 12.70
C ILE A 122 13.94 -3.14 13.67
N ARG A 123 13.78 -1.82 13.57
CA ARG A 123 14.49 -0.82 14.40
C ARG A 123 13.74 -0.47 15.68
N GLY A 124 12.46 -0.79 15.74
CA GLY A 124 11.60 -0.57 16.90
C GLY A 124 10.15 -0.30 16.52
N ASP A 125 9.30 -0.28 17.51
CA ASP A 125 7.89 0.05 17.42
C ASP A 125 7.64 1.43 18.06
N ILE A 126 6.92 2.29 17.36
CA ILE A 126 6.50 3.61 17.82
C ILE A 126 5.00 3.51 18.13
N ILE A 127 4.59 3.84 19.34
CA ILE A 127 3.19 3.80 19.76
C ILE A 127 2.39 4.84 18.99
N LEU A 128 1.31 4.42 18.36
CA LEU A 128 0.40 5.32 17.67
C LEU A 128 -0.51 6.06 18.66
N PRO A 129 -0.76 7.36 18.44
CA PRO A 129 -1.66 8.16 19.29
C PRO A 129 -3.14 7.76 19.12
N LYS A 130 -3.49 7.06 18.06
CA LYS A 130 -4.80 6.45 17.79
C LYS A 130 -4.63 5.13 17.05
N PRO A 131 -5.56 4.19 17.18
CA PRO A 131 -5.51 2.91 16.49
C PRO A 131 -5.79 3.04 14.99
N LEU A 132 -5.67 1.91 14.26
CA LEU A 132 -6.16 1.71 12.90
C LEU A 132 -5.59 2.73 11.88
N ALA A 133 -4.31 2.59 11.54
CA ALA A 133 -3.75 3.37 10.44
C ALA A 133 -4.29 2.87 9.08
N TRP A 134 -5.22 3.63 8.51
CA TRP A 134 -5.86 3.31 7.24
C TRP A 134 -5.01 3.71 6.05
N GLN A 135 -4.35 4.85 6.14
CA GLN A 135 -3.49 5.39 5.09
C GLN A 135 -2.23 6.00 5.68
N ALA A 136 -1.15 5.94 4.93
CA ALA A 136 0.12 6.59 5.25
C ALA A 136 0.75 7.08 3.95
N GLU A 137 0.96 8.37 3.81
CA GLU A 137 1.53 8.98 2.61
C GLU A 137 2.72 9.87 2.96
N ARG A 138 3.79 9.75 2.16
CA ARG A 138 4.97 10.61 2.29
C ARG A 138 4.74 11.95 1.59
N VAL A 139 5.03 13.03 2.31
CA VAL A 139 5.01 14.40 1.79
C VAL A 139 6.35 15.06 2.12
N GLY A 140 7.24 15.15 1.14
CA GLY A 140 8.60 15.60 1.37
C GLY A 140 9.34 14.72 2.40
N LYS A 141 9.60 15.27 3.59
CA LYS A 141 10.32 14.58 4.69
C LYS A 141 9.39 14.00 5.78
N ILE A 142 8.12 14.27 5.73
CA ILE A 142 7.14 13.84 6.73
C ILE A 142 6.21 12.76 6.18
N LEU A 143 5.48 12.11 7.09
CA LEU A 143 4.34 11.27 6.74
C LEU A 143 3.04 11.93 7.20
N LEU A 144 2.01 11.85 6.38
CA LEU A 144 0.62 12.04 6.78
C LEU A 144 -0.01 10.68 7.01
N LEU A 145 -0.63 10.52 8.16
CA LEU A 145 -1.24 9.27 8.60
C LEU A 145 -2.74 9.50 8.84
N ASP A 146 -3.57 8.64 8.29
CA ASP A 146 -4.97 8.53 8.68
C ASP A 146 -5.08 7.49 9.80
N LEU A 147 -5.25 7.95 11.03
CA LEU A 147 -5.42 7.14 12.22
C LEU A 147 -6.85 7.25 12.73
N ASP A 148 -7.66 6.22 12.52
CA ASP A 148 -9.08 6.18 12.91
C ASP A 148 -9.85 7.43 12.44
N HIS A 149 -9.63 7.81 11.16
CA HIS A 149 -10.21 9.00 10.51
C HIS A 149 -9.73 10.37 11.04
N PHE A 150 -8.66 10.38 11.84
CA PHE A 150 -7.96 11.61 12.23
C PHE A 150 -6.62 11.69 11.49
N ILE A 151 -6.30 12.85 10.98
CA ILE A 151 -5.06 13.03 10.23
C ILE A 151 -3.96 13.55 11.15
N PHE A 152 -2.89 12.79 11.19
CA PHE A 152 -1.68 13.11 11.92
C PHE A 152 -0.53 13.41 10.98
N LYS A 153 0.25 14.44 11.32
CA LYS A 153 1.57 14.63 10.77
C LYS A 153 2.56 13.86 11.65
N PHE A 154 3.39 13.03 11.05
CA PHE A 154 4.48 12.32 11.71
C PHE A 154 5.81 12.77 11.13
N ASP A 155 6.76 13.10 11.99
CA ASP A 155 8.14 13.40 11.61
C ASP A 155 9.01 12.17 11.86
N PRO A 156 9.49 11.48 10.83
CA PRO A 156 10.35 10.30 10.97
C PRO A 156 11.69 10.58 11.65
N ALA A 157 12.18 11.81 11.61
CA ALA A 157 13.48 12.16 12.18
C ALA A 157 13.40 12.33 13.72
N SER A 158 12.34 12.98 14.21
CA SER A 158 12.12 13.16 15.66
C SER A 158 11.28 12.06 16.30
N GLY A 159 10.47 11.34 15.49
CA GLY A 159 9.47 10.39 15.98
C GLY A 159 8.21 11.05 16.54
N GLU A 160 8.00 12.34 16.31
CA GLU A 160 6.90 13.10 16.89
C GLU A 160 5.64 13.08 16.02
N PHE A 161 4.49 12.97 16.68
CA PHE A 161 3.18 13.12 16.07
C PHE A 161 2.58 14.51 16.34
N SER A 162 1.88 15.04 15.35
CA SER A 162 1.09 16.26 15.48
C SER A 162 -0.33 15.98 14.98
N ASP A 163 -1.30 16.06 15.89
CA ASP A 163 -2.72 15.92 15.56
C ASP A 163 -3.22 17.18 14.83
N LEU A 164 -3.54 17.04 13.56
CA LEU A 164 -4.03 18.15 12.75
C LEU A 164 -5.47 18.54 13.11
N SER A 165 -6.24 17.64 13.71
CA SER A 165 -7.61 17.95 14.14
C SER A 165 -7.66 18.99 15.27
N GLN A 166 -6.60 19.08 16.08
CA GLN A 166 -6.48 20.06 17.15
C GLN A 166 -6.00 21.45 16.67
N ARG A 167 -5.38 21.49 15.48
CA ARG A 167 -4.78 22.70 14.91
C ARG A 167 -5.69 23.41 13.91
N LEU A 168 -6.65 22.69 13.37
CA LEU A 168 -7.54 23.17 12.32
C LEU A 168 -8.94 23.41 12.89
N SER A 169 -9.62 24.42 12.36
CA SER A 169 -10.99 24.72 12.74
C SER A 169 -11.97 23.94 11.87
N PHE A 170 -12.91 23.24 12.48
CA PHE A 170 -13.92 22.47 11.79
C PHE A 170 -15.33 22.95 12.13
N LYS A 171 -16.18 23.09 11.13
CA LYS A 171 -17.60 23.44 11.30
C LYS A 171 -18.42 22.27 11.83
N ASN A 172 -17.98 21.03 11.64
CA ASN A 172 -18.72 19.84 12.03
C ASN A 172 -17.77 18.66 12.33
N SER A 173 -17.57 18.38 13.61
CA SER A 173 -16.65 17.33 14.08
C SER A 173 -17.26 15.90 14.16
N LYS A 174 -18.51 15.69 13.70
CA LYS A 174 -19.22 14.41 13.84
C LYS A 174 -19.14 13.49 12.64
N LYS A 175 -18.42 13.86 11.58
CA LYS A 175 -18.30 13.05 10.36
C LYS A 175 -16.98 12.29 10.38
N PHE A 176 -17.04 10.99 10.50
CA PHE A 176 -15.90 10.09 10.44
C PHE A 176 -15.62 9.65 8.99
N THR A 177 -15.14 10.59 8.18
CA THR A 177 -14.68 10.31 6.81
C THR A 177 -13.38 11.06 6.58
N SER A 178 -12.41 10.38 6.03
CA SER A 178 -11.07 10.89 5.82
C SER A 178 -10.45 10.31 4.55
N PHE A 179 -9.51 10.97 4.01
CA PHE A 179 -8.55 10.46 3.05
C PHE A 179 -7.22 11.21 3.19
N VAL A 180 -6.17 10.58 2.73
CA VAL A 180 -4.87 11.21 2.49
C VAL A 180 -4.40 10.78 1.11
N CYS A 181 -3.96 11.72 0.28
CA CYS A 181 -3.24 11.45 -0.94
C CYS A 181 -2.09 12.44 -1.08
N ALA A 182 -0.96 11.99 -1.61
CA ALA A 182 0.23 12.82 -1.73
C ALA A 182 0.98 12.53 -3.03
N VAL A 183 1.65 13.56 -3.52
CA VAL A 183 2.61 13.49 -4.62
C VAL A 183 3.74 14.47 -4.34
N LYS A 184 4.99 13.98 -4.34
CA LYS A 184 6.18 14.79 -4.05
C LYS A 184 6.10 15.48 -2.68
N ASP A 185 5.99 16.81 -2.65
CA ASP A 185 5.87 17.68 -1.47
C ASP A 185 4.49 18.31 -1.29
N THR A 186 3.52 17.84 -2.06
CA THR A 186 2.11 18.26 -2.01
C THR A 186 1.24 17.11 -1.53
N ALA A 187 0.33 17.40 -0.60
CA ALA A 187 -0.72 16.48 -0.21
C ALA A 187 -2.08 17.16 -0.22
N ALA A 188 -3.12 16.36 -0.44
CA ALA A 188 -4.48 16.70 -0.07
C ALA A 188 -4.99 15.69 0.96
N PHE A 189 -5.70 16.17 1.95
CA PHE A 189 -6.31 15.34 2.97
C PHE A 189 -7.65 15.88 3.41
N ALA A 190 -8.48 15.01 3.91
CA ALA A 190 -9.82 15.40 4.38
C ALA A 190 -10.09 14.89 5.78
N MET A 191 -10.78 15.71 6.56
CA MET A 191 -11.38 15.37 7.86
C MET A 191 -12.68 16.13 8.04
N PHE A 192 -13.67 15.49 8.68
CA PHE A 192 -14.90 16.16 9.15
C PHE A 192 -15.67 16.97 8.09
N GLY A 193 -15.57 16.55 6.82
CA GLY A 193 -16.27 17.21 5.71
C GLY A 193 -15.53 18.40 5.11
N GLN A 194 -14.26 18.60 5.49
CA GLN A 194 -13.40 19.64 4.92
C GLN A 194 -12.15 19.02 4.30
N ILE A 195 -11.70 19.60 3.21
CA ILE A 195 -10.48 19.22 2.49
C ILE A 195 -9.44 20.31 2.73
N PHE A 196 -8.23 19.88 2.94
CA PHE A 196 -7.05 20.72 3.11
C PHE A 196 -5.97 20.31 2.12
N THR A 197 -5.10 21.26 1.78
CA THR A 197 -3.83 20.99 1.10
C THR A 197 -2.67 21.26 2.04
N LEU A 198 -1.63 20.44 1.91
CA LEU A 198 -0.32 20.67 2.51
C LEU A 198 0.68 20.85 1.38
N ARG A 199 1.32 22.02 1.30
CA ARG A 199 2.32 22.35 0.30
C ARG A 199 3.43 23.16 0.93
N GLY A 200 4.69 22.76 0.71
CA GLY A 200 5.85 23.47 1.30
C GLY A 200 5.81 23.60 2.82
N GLY A 201 5.08 22.70 3.52
CA GLY A 201 4.91 22.74 4.97
C GLY A 201 3.71 23.56 5.47
N GLU A 202 3.04 24.32 4.60
CA GLU A 202 1.85 25.09 4.92
C GLU A 202 0.56 24.30 4.66
N ILE A 203 -0.38 24.38 5.60
CA ILE A 203 -1.70 23.79 5.49
C ILE A 203 -2.72 24.87 5.20
N SER A 204 -3.47 24.70 4.13
CA SER A 204 -4.53 25.63 3.71
C SER A 204 -5.85 24.89 3.52
N PRO A 205 -7.00 25.49 3.92
CA PRO A 205 -8.30 24.94 3.60
C PRO A 205 -8.52 25.03 2.10
N LEU A 206 -9.08 23.96 1.50
CA LEU A 206 -9.31 23.89 0.07
C LEU A 206 -10.80 23.95 -0.28
N ALA A 207 -11.59 23.03 0.27
CA ALA A 207 -13.00 22.90 -0.06
C ALA A 207 -13.77 22.18 1.05
N GLU A 208 -15.11 22.29 1.02
CA GLU A 208 -16.00 21.43 1.80
C GLU A 208 -16.53 20.29 0.91
N TYR A 209 -16.81 19.15 1.53
CA TYR A 209 -17.43 18.03 0.85
C TYR A 209 -18.50 17.38 1.72
N LYS A 210 -19.41 16.66 1.05
CA LYS A 210 -20.41 15.82 1.70
C LYS A 210 -20.40 14.46 1.04
N SER A 211 -19.98 13.44 1.77
CA SER A 211 -20.05 12.06 1.30
C SER A 211 -21.48 11.57 1.28
N GLU A 212 -21.86 10.94 0.18
CA GLU A 212 -23.06 10.13 0.08
C GLU A 212 -22.80 8.77 0.75
N MET A 213 -23.85 8.22 1.40
CA MET A 213 -23.77 6.90 2.03
C MET A 213 -24.28 5.84 1.06
N LYS A 214 -23.52 4.78 0.86
CA LYS A 214 -23.93 3.60 0.09
C LYS A 214 -23.70 2.35 0.90
N SER A 215 -24.76 1.60 1.17
CA SER A 215 -24.68 0.36 1.98
C SER A 215 -23.93 0.56 3.31
N TYR A 216 -24.30 1.61 4.05
CA TYR A 216 -23.71 2.00 5.35
C TYR A 216 -22.24 2.45 5.30
N THR A 217 -21.65 2.57 4.11
CA THR A 217 -20.27 3.04 3.94
C THR A 217 -20.28 4.37 3.18
N PRO A 218 -19.51 5.38 3.63
CA PRO A 218 -19.39 6.64 2.91
C PRO A 218 -18.67 6.43 1.57
N ILE A 219 -19.10 7.16 0.56
CA ILE A 219 -18.38 7.26 -0.71
C ILE A 219 -17.34 8.34 -0.51
N LEU A 220 -16.07 7.96 -0.44
CA LEU A 220 -14.97 8.91 -0.37
C LEU A 220 -13.68 8.25 -0.84
N CYS A 221 -13.18 8.70 -1.96
CA CYS A 221 -11.79 8.52 -2.37
C CYS A 221 -11.32 9.72 -3.18
N ALA A 222 -10.02 9.94 -3.19
CA ALA A 222 -9.42 11.06 -3.88
C ALA A 222 -8.03 10.70 -4.41
N ALA A 223 -7.57 11.45 -5.41
CA ALA A 223 -6.23 11.34 -5.95
C ALA A 223 -5.72 12.69 -6.43
N LEU A 224 -4.43 12.92 -6.25
CA LEU A 224 -3.70 14.03 -6.87
C LEU A 224 -3.16 13.61 -8.24
N ASP A 225 -3.12 14.56 -9.18
CA ASP A 225 -2.36 14.38 -10.41
C ASP A 225 -0.85 14.43 -10.15
N ALA A 226 -0.05 14.03 -11.14
CA ALA A 226 1.41 13.89 -11.01
C ALA A 226 2.14 15.20 -10.59
N ASP A 227 1.52 16.36 -10.83
CA ASP A 227 2.07 17.67 -10.46
C ASP A 227 1.50 18.23 -9.16
N GLY A 228 0.51 17.54 -8.57
CA GLY A 228 -0.18 17.97 -7.36
C GLY A 228 -1.02 19.23 -7.56
N THR A 229 -1.41 19.55 -8.79
CA THR A 229 -2.18 20.76 -9.13
C THR A 229 -3.69 20.52 -9.18
N ARG A 230 -4.10 19.27 -9.41
CA ARG A 230 -5.50 18.86 -9.50
C ARG A 230 -5.79 17.74 -8.50
N LEU A 231 -6.94 17.80 -7.87
CA LEU A 231 -7.48 16.79 -6.98
C LEU A 231 -8.74 16.21 -7.61
N ALA A 232 -8.74 14.93 -7.95
CA ALA A 232 -9.96 14.20 -8.25
C ALA A 232 -10.61 13.77 -6.93
N LEU A 233 -11.89 14.10 -6.75
CA LEU A 233 -12.68 13.79 -5.57
C LEU A 233 -13.93 13.03 -5.96
N HIS A 234 -14.09 11.81 -5.46
CA HIS A 234 -15.29 11.01 -5.57
C HIS A 234 -15.95 10.89 -4.20
N CYS A 235 -17.07 11.57 -4.00
CA CYS A 235 -17.83 11.58 -2.75
C CYS A 235 -19.34 11.34 -2.96
N LYS A 236 -19.73 11.08 -4.21
CA LYS A 236 -21.10 10.79 -4.60
C LYS A 236 -21.12 9.78 -5.74
N GLN A 237 -22.08 8.87 -5.73
CA GLN A 237 -22.24 7.87 -6.80
C GLN A 237 -22.34 8.55 -8.16
N ASN A 238 -21.63 8.02 -9.17
CA ASN A 238 -21.65 8.51 -10.54
C ASN A 238 -21.17 9.97 -10.74
N GLU A 239 -20.41 10.50 -9.77
CA GLU A 239 -19.89 11.88 -9.83
C GLU A 239 -18.44 11.96 -9.34
N ILE A 240 -17.57 12.57 -10.12
CA ILE A 240 -16.21 12.93 -9.72
C ILE A 240 -16.03 14.41 -9.98
N LYS A 241 -15.49 15.13 -9.00
CA LYS A 241 -15.09 16.53 -9.14
C LYS A 241 -13.59 16.64 -9.28
N ILE A 242 -13.14 17.44 -10.24
CA ILE A 242 -11.74 17.81 -10.37
C ILE A 242 -11.58 19.21 -9.80
N LEU A 243 -10.81 19.32 -8.73
CA LEU A 243 -10.57 20.58 -8.03
C LEU A 243 -9.15 21.09 -8.30
N SER A 244 -8.99 22.39 -8.43
CA SER A 244 -7.69 23.05 -8.34
C SER A 244 -7.17 22.95 -6.89
N THR A 245 -5.97 22.44 -6.68
CA THR A 245 -5.35 22.38 -5.34
C THR A 245 -4.84 23.73 -4.85
N LEU A 246 -4.86 24.75 -5.70
CA LEU A 246 -4.40 26.10 -5.35
C LEU A 246 -5.49 26.92 -4.64
N ASN A 247 -6.75 26.78 -5.06
CA ASN A 247 -7.85 27.63 -4.61
C ASN A 247 -9.17 26.91 -4.37
N GLY A 248 -9.23 25.58 -4.58
CA GLY A 248 -10.44 24.78 -4.41
C GLY A 248 -11.50 24.96 -5.51
N GLU A 249 -11.19 25.70 -6.57
CA GLU A 249 -12.09 25.88 -7.71
C GLU A 249 -12.38 24.54 -8.38
N ILE A 250 -13.65 24.30 -8.72
CA ILE A 250 -14.06 23.13 -9.50
C ILE A 250 -13.66 23.38 -10.95
N LEU A 251 -12.63 22.66 -11.41
CA LEU A 251 -12.16 22.74 -12.79
C LEU A 251 -13.04 21.92 -13.73
N ASN A 252 -13.58 20.78 -13.22
CA ASN A 252 -14.49 19.93 -13.98
C ASN A 252 -15.38 19.10 -13.06
N GLU A 253 -16.57 18.74 -13.55
CA GLU A 253 -17.50 17.76 -12.95
C GLU A 253 -17.76 16.64 -13.95
N ILE A 254 -17.28 15.43 -13.64
CA ILE A 254 -17.53 14.25 -14.43
C ILE A 254 -18.79 13.58 -13.87
N LYS A 255 -19.78 13.37 -14.74
CA LYS A 255 -21.02 12.65 -14.43
C LYS A 255 -21.23 11.54 -15.44
N GLY A 256 -21.56 10.34 -14.96
CA GLY A 256 -21.75 9.18 -15.85
C GLY A 256 -22.20 7.95 -15.07
N ASP A 257 -22.47 6.86 -15.75
CA ASP A 257 -22.85 5.59 -15.15
C ASP A 257 -21.61 4.72 -14.88
N PHE A 258 -20.82 5.07 -13.86
CA PHE A 258 -19.60 4.34 -13.48
C PHE A 258 -19.63 3.79 -12.05
N GLY A 259 -20.71 3.98 -11.31
CA GLY A 259 -20.90 3.37 -9.99
C GLY A 259 -20.22 4.09 -8.84
N VAL A 260 -19.68 3.33 -7.91
CA VAL A 260 -18.98 3.81 -6.71
C VAL A 260 -17.57 3.28 -6.73
N PHE A 261 -16.59 4.16 -6.74
CA PHE A 261 -15.19 3.80 -6.60
C PHE A 261 -14.73 3.79 -5.14
N ASP A 262 -13.88 2.85 -4.79
CA ASP A 262 -13.15 2.84 -3.54
C ASP A 262 -11.68 3.29 -3.71
N LYS A 263 -11.19 3.33 -4.95
CA LYS A 263 -9.88 3.86 -5.30
C LYS A 263 -9.95 4.57 -6.66
N ILE A 264 -9.31 5.71 -6.75
CA ILE A 264 -9.10 6.44 -8.01
C ILE A 264 -7.66 6.88 -8.12
N CYS A 265 -7.18 7.06 -9.32
CA CYS A 265 -5.86 7.64 -9.59
C CYS A 265 -5.83 8.33 -10.95
N PHE A 266 -4.98 9.33 -11.12
CA PHE A 266 -4.66 9.91 -12.41
C PHE A 266 -3.61 9.04 -13.12
N LEU A 267 -3.81 8.80 -14.40
CA LEU A 267 -2.82 8.24 -15.30
C LEU A 267 -1.93 9.35 -15.87
N ALA A 268 -0.79 8.98 -16.45
CA ALA A 268 0.17 9.95 -17.00
C ALA A 268 -0.38 10.79 -18.15
N ASP A 269 -1.36 10.28 -18.90
CA ASP A 269 -2.07 11.00 -19.96
C ASP A 269 -3.14 11.97 -19.44
N GLY A 270 -3.34 12.02 -18.11
CA GLY A 270 -4.33 12.85 -17.45
C GLY A 270 -5.70 12.22 -17.33
N SER A 271 -5.92 11.02 -17.84
CA SER A 271 -7.15 10.25 -17.60
C SER A 271 -7.24 9.77 -16.15
N LEU A 272 -8.43 9.32 -15.74
CA LEU A 272 -8.70 8.77 -14.43
C LEU A 272 -8.95 7.27 -14.50
N LEU A 273 -8.29 6.52 -13.66
CA LEU A 273 -8.58 5.11 -13.42
C LEU A 273 -9.32 4.98 -12.09
N GLY A 274 -10.53 4.42 -12.11
CA GLY A 274 -11.31 4.09 -10.93
C GLY A 274 -11.42 2.59 -10.75
N LYS A 275 -11.36 2.12 -9.49
CA LYS A 275 -11.71 0.76 -9.10
C LYS A 275 -13.09 0.75 -8.46
N GLU A 276 -14.03 0.02 -9.05
CA GLU A 276 -15.38 -0.09 -8.51
C GLU A 276 -15.41 -0.92 -7.23
N ARG A 277 -16.11 -0.41 -6.22
CA ARG A 277 -16.12 -0.96 -4.85
C ARG A 277 -16.68 -2.36 -4.75
N TYR A 278 -17.71 -2.67 -5.54
CA TYR A 278 -18.48 -3.91 -5.37
C TYR A 278 -18.12 -5.01 -6.35
N THR A 279 -17.61 -4.65 -7.51
CA THR A 279 -17.26 -5.59 -8.57
C THR A 279 -15.77 -5.75 -8.76
N SER A 280 -14.97 -4.89 -8.15
CA SER A 280 -13.52 -4.77 -8.38
C SER A 280 -13.15 -4.38 -9.83
N LYS A 281 -14.14 -4.06 -10.67
CA LYS A 281 -13.93 -3.67 -12.05
C LYS A 281 -13.18 -2.35 -12.15
N LEU A 282 -12.34 -2.27 -13.15
CA LEU A 282 -11.59 -1.06 -13.47
C LEU A 282 -12.34 -0.26 -14.55
N VAL A 283 -12.43 1.03 -14.33
CA VAL A 283 -13.07 1.98 -15.25
C VAL A 283 -12.08 3.10 -15.53
N CYS A 284 -11.74 3.30 -16.78
CA CYS A 284 -10.93 4.44 -17.20
C CYS A 284 -11.83 5.52 -17.80
N LEU A 285 -11.64 6.78 -17.36
CA LEU A 285 -12.43 7.93 -17.77
C LEU A 285 -11.52 9.03 -18.30
N ASP A 286 -11.91 9.67 -19.36
CA ASP A 286 -11.32 10.96 -19.74
C ASP A 286 -11.66 12.02 -18.69
N ALA A 287 -10.65 12.66 -18.13
CA ALA A 287 -10.87 13.60 -17.01
C ALA A 287 -11.50 14.94 -17.44
N VAL A 288 -11.63 15.19 -18.74
CA VAL A 288 -12.25 16.40 -19.31
C VAL A 288 -13.69 16.13 -19.74
N SER A 289 -13.89 15.15 -20.62
CA SER A 289 -15.22 14.80 -21.13
C SER A 289 -16.05 13.93 -20.19
N GLY A 290 -15.38 13.15 -19.34
CA GLY A 290 -16.01 12.11 -18.50
C GLY A 290 -16.39 10.85 -19.30
N GLU A 291 -16.04 10.77 -20.56
CA GLU A 291 -16.30 9.60 -21.39
C GLU A 291 -15.45 8.41 -20.95
N ARG A 292 -16.02 7.21 -21.07
CA ARG A 292 -15.29 5.98 -20.84
C ARG A 292 -14.23 5.75 -21.89
N ILE A 293 -13.01 5.45 -21.45
CA ILE A 293 -11.89 5.11 -22.32
C ILE A 293 -11.60 3.62 -22.15
N GLU A 294 -11.26 2.94 -23.22
CA GLU A 294 -10.82 1.55 -23.19
C GLU A 294 -9.35 1.43 -23.61
N PRO A 295 -8.39 1.69 -22.70
CA PRO A 295 -6.99 1.49 -23.00
C PRO A 295 -6.71 0.03 -23.41
N ALA A 296 -5.73 -0.18 -24.28
CA ALA A 296 -5.43 -1.52 -24.81
C ALA A 296 -5.09 -2.55 -23.70
N TRP A 297 -4.55 -2.09 -22.57
CA TRP A 297 -4.20 -2.93 -21.43
C TRP A 297 -5.40 -3.30 -20.54
N LEU A 298 -6.52 -2.56 -20.61
CA LEU A 298 -7.72 -2.79 -19.79
C LEU A 298 -8.58 -3.87 -20.45
N ARG A 299 -8.06 -5.09 -20.50
CA ARG A 299 -8.75 -6.26 -21.12
C ARG A 299 -8.36 -7.56 -20.41
N GLY A 300 -9.27 -8.50 -20.40
CA GLY A 300 -9.04 -9.85 -19.87
C GLY A 300 -8.71 -9.84 -18.39
N GLU A 301 -7.55 -10.35 -17.98
CA GLU A 301 -7.14 -10.40 -16.57
C GLU A 301 -6.80 -9.04 -15.95
N CYS A 302 -6.82 -7.96 -16.75
CA CYS A 302 -6.50 -6.61 -16.32
C CYS A 302 -7.75 -5.70 -16.20
N ASP A 303 -8.95 -6.23 -16.31
CA ASP A 303 -10.19 -5.46 -16.18
C ASP A 303 -10.77 -5.43 -14.75
N GLU A 304 -10.19 -6.21 -13.85
CA GLU A 304 -10.53 -6.25 -12.42
C GLU A 304 -9.27 -6.20 -11.56
N ALA A 305 -9.37 -5.63 -10.36
CA ALA A 305 -8.30 -5.66 -9.37
C ALA A 305 -8.86 -5.52 -7.94
N ASP A 306 -8.30 -6.27 -7.00
CA ASP A 306 -8.57 -6.08 -5.57
C ASP A 306 -7.89 -4.83 -5.03
N ASN A 307 -6.68 -4.53 -5.54
CA ASN A 307 -5.95 -3.31 -5.25
C ASN A 307 -5.13 -2.86 -6.47
N LEU A 308 -4.75 -1.58 -6.50
CA LEU A 308 -3.91 -1.02 -7.54
C LEU A 308 -3.01 0.09 -6.99
N CYS A 309 -1.87 0.31 -7.64
CA CYS A 309 -1.03 1.48 -7.39
C CYS A 309 -0.30 1.90 -8.67
N ILE A 310 0.10 3.17 -8.71
CA ILE A 310 0.85 3.77 -9.84
C ILE A 310 2.25 4.15 -9.35
N SER A 311 3.25 3.96 -10.21
CA SER A 311 4.61 4.44 -9.96
C SER A 311 4.65 5.97 -9.87
N ALA A 312 5.62 6.50 -9.11
CA ALA A 312 5.73 7.94 -8.88
C ALA A 312 5.92 8.78 -10.15
N ASP A 313 6.44 8.18 -11.22
CA ASP A 313 6.60 8.80 -12.53
C ASP A 313 5.37 8.60 -13.46
N GLY A 314 4.35 7.89 -12.98
CA GLY A 314 3.13 7.59 -13.73
C GLY A 314 3.32 6.58 -14.87
N SER A 315 4.51 5.97 -15.02
CA SER A 315 4.82 5.09 -16.16
C SER A 315 4.32 3.66 -15.99
N ARG A 316 4.05 3.22 -14.76
CA ARG A 316 3.66 1.84 -14.45
C ARG A 316 2.43 1.78 -13.56
N LEU A 317 1.59 0.79 -13.83
CA LEU A 317 0.45 0.41 -13.01
C LEU A 317 0.68 -1.00 -12.48
N ALA A 318 0.53 -1.20 -11.18
CA ALA A 318 0.42 -2.51 -10.59
C ALA A 318 -1.06 -2.80 -10.30
N LEU A 319 -1.54 -3.93 -10.80
CA LEU A 319 -2.85 -4.50 -10.48
C LEU A 319 -2.62 -5.71 -9.58
N ILE A 320 -3.35 -5.77 -8.48
CA ILE A 320 -3.26 -6.88 -7.53
C ILE A 320 -4.61 -7.58 -7.51
N ASN A 321 -4.60 -8.87 -7.86
CA ASN A 321 -5.74 -9.75 -7.77
C ASN A 321 -5.38 -10.89 -6.82
N TYR A 322 -5.94 -10.86 -5.61
CA TYR A 322 -5.65 -11.79 -4.54
C TYR A 322 -4.15 -11.89 -4.26
N ASP A 323 -3.48 -12.96 -4.71
CA ASP A 323 -2.05 -13.20 -4.55
C ASP A 323 -1.23 -13.00 -5.84
N LYS A 324 -1.83 -12.45 -6.88
CA LYS A 324 -1.18 -12.18 -8.17
C LYS A 324 -1.00 -10.70 -8.39
N ALA A 325 0.22 -10.29 -8.70
CA ALA A 325 0.55 -8.94 -9.14
C ALA A 325 0.83 -8.91 -10.65
N SER A 326 0.24 -7.93 -11.34
CA SER A 326 0.47 -7.67 -12.76
C SER A 326 0.98 -6.25 -12.94
N ILE A 327 2.15 -6.08 -13.54
CA ILE A 327 2.78 -4.79 -13.79
C ILE A 327 2.59 -4.43 -15.26
N ILE A 328 1.91 -3.32 -15.49
CA ILE A 328 1.60 -2.80 -16.82
C ILE A 328 2.47 -1.57 -17.08
N ASP A 329 3.10 -1.53 -18.24
CA ASP A 329 3.74 -0.32 -18.77
C ASP A 329 2.65 0.54 -19.42
N LEU A 330 2.34 1.67 -18.82
CA LEU A 330 1.23 2.54 -19.26
C LEU A 330 1.51 3.25 -20.59
N LYS A 331 2.78 3.43 -20.94
CA LYS A 331 3.17 4.07 -22.20
C LYS A 331 2.95 3.16 -23.40
N SER A 332 3.32 1.90 -23.27
CA SER A 332 3.15 0.91 -24.35
C SER A 332 1.81 0.17 -24.27
N GLY A 333 1.13 0.21 -23.12
CA GLY A 333 -0.08 -0.58 -22.86
C GLY A 333 0.18 -2.08 -22.71
N ASN A 334 1.41 -2.51 -22.50
CA ASN A 334 1.75 -3.93 -22.43
C ASN A 334 1.88 -4.42 -20.97
N LEU A 335 1.42 -5.64 -20.74
CA LEU A 335 1.77 -6.38 -19.54
C LEU A 335 3.28 -6.69 -19.54
N ARG A 336 4.01 -6.09 -18.60
CA ARG A 336 5.47 -6.22 -18.49
C ARG A 336 5.87 -7.43 -17.67
N LEU A 337 5.14 -7.69 -16.59
CA LEU A 337 5.48 -8.72 -15.62
C LEU A 337 4.21 -9.17 -14.91
N SER A 338 4.10 -10.48 -14.65
CA SER A 338 3.08 -11.04 -13.77
C SER A 338 3.74 -12.08 -12.86
N PHE A 339 3.43 -12.03 -11.57
CA PHE A 339 4.03 -12.92 -10.57
C PHE A 339 3.11 -13.12 -9.36
N GLU A 340 3.40 -14.16 -8.59
CA GLU A 340 2.66 -14.47 -7.37
C GLU A 340 3.23 -13.71 -6.17
N LEU A 341 2.33 -13.22 -5.33
CA LEU A 341 2.64 -12.61 -4.04
C LEU A 341 2.61 -13.69 -2.96
N SER A 342 3.66 -13.76 -2.15
CA SER A 342 3.71 -14.70 -1.04
C SER A 342 3.01 -14.13 0.21
N HIS A 343 2.47 -15.04 1.04
CA HIS A 343 1.96 -14.71 2.37
C HIS A 343 0.78 -13.71 2.37
N VAL A 344 -0.09 -13.79 1.38
CA VAL A 344 -1.38 -13.08 1.30
C VAL A 344 -2.49 -14.05 1.68
N VAL A 345 -3.48 -13.60 2.47
CA VAL A 345 -4.72 -14.38 2.73
C VAL A 345 -5.88 -13.83 1.92
N LYS A 346 -6.16 -12.52 1.99
CA LYS A 346 -7.24 -11.86 1.25
C LYS A 346 -6.88 -10.47 0.77
N ARG A 347 -6.04 -9.76 1.50
CA ARG A 347 -5.79 -8.33 1.27
C ARG A 347 -4.32 -8.00 1.39
N CYS A 348 -3.92 -7.05 0.58
CA CYS A 348 -2.64 -6.39 0.75
C CYS A 348 -2.76 -4.91 0.37
N GLU A 349 -1.88 -4.09 0.92
CA GLU A 349 -1.57 -2.77 0.41
C GLU A 349 -0.28 -2.83 -0.38
N ALA A 350 -0.24 -2.16 -1.52
CA ALA A 350 0.92 -2.16 -2.40
C ALA A 350 1.26 -0.75 -2.86
N LYS A 351 2.56 -0.46 -2.95
CA LYS A 351 3.09 0.80 -3.47
C LYS A 351 4.37 0.56 -4.26
N PHE A 352 4.61 1.38 -5.26
CA PHE A 352 5.94 1.48 -5.86
C PHE A 352 6.84 2.33 -4.97
N GLU A 353 8.01 1.82 -4.66
CA GLU A 353 9.04 2.56 -3.91
C GLU A 353 10.40 2.40 -4.56
N ARG A 354 11.19 3.48 -4.49
CA ARG A 354 12.56 3.45 -5.00
C ARG A 354 13.55 3.39 -3.85
N ILE A 355 14.37 2.33 -3.83
CA ILE A 355 15.37 2.06 -2.80
C ILE A 355 16.73 1.94 -3.49
N ASN A 356 17.69 2.78 -3.07
CA ASN A 356 19.06 2.80 -3.64
C ASN A 356 19.07 2.90 -5.19
N GLY A 357 18.11 3.61 -5.78
CA GLY A 357 18.00 3.81 -7.21
C GLY A 357 17.23 2.72 -7.96
N GLU A 358 16.98 1.58 -7.34
CA GLU A 358 16.13 0.50 -7.89
C GLU A 358 14.66 0.68 -7.46
N GLU A 359 13.72 0.32 -8.33
CA GLU A 359 12.30 0.39 -8.06
C GLU A 359 11.76 -1.00 -7.68
N PHE A 360 10.92 -1.03 -6.66
CA PHE A 360 10.29 -2.23 -6.13
C PHE A 360 8.79 -2.06 -6.04
N LEU A 361 8.05 -3.16 -6.20
CA LEU A 361 6.70 -3.25 -5.67
C LEU A 361 6.80 -3.66 -4.20
N VAL A 362 6.44 -2.76 -3.31
CA VAL A 362 6.39 -2.99 -1.87
C VAL A 362 5.00 -3.43 -1.49
N VAL A 363 4.90 -4.54 -0.77
CA VAL A 363 3.61 -5.14 -0.42
C VAL A 363 3.53 -5.41 1.07
N ARG A 364 2.46 -4.93 1.71
CA ARG A 364 2.07 -5.25 3.08
C ARG A 364 0.84 -6.15 3.04
N THR A 365 0.92 -7.34 3.63
CA THR A 365 -0.16 -8.33 3.57
C THR A 365 -0.92 -8.44 4.89
N ASP A 366 -2.18 -8.88 4.82
CA ASP A 366 -3.02 -9.20 5.97
C ASP A 366 -2.50 -10.40 6.78
N TYR A 367 -1.59 -11.19 6.22
CA TYR A 367 -0.88 -12.26 6.92
C TYR A 367 0.26 -11.75 7.82
N GLY A 368 0.55 -10.46 7.77
CA GLY A 368 1.56 -9.82 8.61
C GLY A 368 2.95 -9.72 7.96
N CYS A 369 3.09 -10.03 6.68
CA CYS A 369 4.32 -9.83 5.93
C CYS A 369 4.45 -8.42 5.36
N PHE A 370 5.69 -7.97 5.28
CA PHE A 370 6.14 -6.83 4.50
C PHE A 370 7.19 -7.33 3.52
N SER A 371 7.01 -7.03 2.25
CA SER A 371 7.79 -7.65 1.18
C SER A 371 8.22 -6.63 0.13
N LEU A 372 9.43 -6.83 -0.42
CA LEU A 372 9.93 -6.07 -1.56
C LEU A 372 10.05 -7.02 -2.76
N TYR A 373 9.31 -6.78 -3.81
CA TYR A 373 9.39 -7.52 -5.07
C TYR A 373 10.15 -6.71 -6.11
N LYS A 374 11.14 -7.33 -6.74
CA LYS A 374 11.89 -6.70 -7.84
C LYS A 374 11.03 -6.59 -9.10
N ILE A 375 11.04 -5.42 -9.79
CA ILE A 375 10.21 -5.16 -10.96
C ILE A 375 11.00 -4.60 -12.14
#